data_abea17ff38321e00b38f831cee079542
#
_entry.id   abea17ff38321e00b38f831cee079542
#
_cell.length_a   1.000
_cell.length_b   1.000
_cell.length_c   1.000
_cell.angle_alpha   90.00
_cell.angle_beta   90.00
_cell.angle_gamma   90.00
#
_symmetry.space_group_name_H-M   'P 1'
#
loop_
_entity.id
_entity.type
_entity.pdbx_description
1 polymer ?
#
loop_
_entity_poly.entity_id
_entity_poly.type
_entity_poly.pdbx_seq_one_letter_code
_entity_poly.pdbx_strand_id
1 'polypeptide(L)'
;MMCRTCSIILCTMVLALLLAGCGTASGQDTPLPSPSPSPAAEPSVPPEPTPEPTPSPTPEPTPTPLPWDPYEFGTPLEETAPVEDDSFFDTAAFLGDSRTEGLQLFSGLKHGDFFWARGMSVFKAVDEEYQPFEIDGEKYSLLGALGRKSYESIYIMIGVNELGFPPEEYEASLAELIDQVTAAQVDAVVYLQIMPPLNDAMCRQNKLPDYINSANLARFNEAIVRVAEEKQVVLLNVAEAYAGADGQLPAELSNDGCHFAYSAYGRWADYLRTHTADRERYFFSRVQAPAQS
;
A
#
# COMPACT_ATOMS: atom_id res chain seq x y z
N MET A 1 29.99 42.17 -12.51
CA MET A 1 30.47 42.98 -11.38
C MET A 1 30.02 42.30 -10.11
N MET A 2 31.01 41.72 -9.42
CA MET A 2 31.13 41.41 -8.00
C MET A 2 29.96 40.66 -7.31
N CYS A 3 30.14 39.62 -6.67
CA CYS A 3 31.22 38.88 -5.96
C CYS A 3 30.69 38.53 -4.55
N ARG A 4 30.85 37.26 -4.17
CA ARG A 4 31.11 36.75 -2.81
C ARG A 4 29.93 36.77 -1.82
N THR A 5 29.69 35.77 -0.99
CA THR A 5 30.64 34.99 -0.18
C THR A 5 30.03 33.64 0.28
N CYS A 6 30.86 32.67 0.23
CA CYS A 6 30.83 31.36 0.89
C CYS A 6 30.88 31.54 2.43
N SER A 7 30.15 30.77 3.20
CA SER A 7 30.45 30.54 4.62
C SER A 7 30.26 29.08 4.97
N ILE A 8 31.39 28.41 5.06
CA ILE A 8 31.60 27.10 5.67
C ILE A 8 31.69 27.34 7.18
N ILE A 9 30.91 26.66 7.98
CA ILE A 9 31.17 26.50 9.42
C ILE A 9 31.26 25.02 9.72
N LEU A 10 32.51 24.66 10.00
CA LEU A 10 33.03 23.42 10.58
C LEU A 10 32.99 23.59 12.11
N CYS A 11 32.41 22.66 12.84
CA CYS A 11 32.64 22.54 14.28
C CYS A 11 32.43 21.07 14.74
N THR A 12 33.48 20.34 14.75
CA THR A 12 34.33 19.76 15.83
C THR A 12 33.63 18.80 16.81
N MET A 13 34.16 17.58 16.72
CA MET A 13 34.13 16.49 17.70
C MET A 13 34.47 16.98 19.11
N VAL A 14 33.82 16.40 20.11
CA VAL A 14 34.38 16.22 21.46
C VAL A 14 34.17 14.76 21.88
N LEU A 15 35.34 14.09 21.96
CA LEU A 15 35.58 12.78 22.54
C LEU A 15 35.86 12.97 24.04
N ALA A 16 35.23 12.25 24.91
CA ALA A 16 35.65 12.11 26.30
C ALA A 16 35.60 10.64 26.75
N LEU A 17 36.80 10.07 26.82
CA LEU A 17 37.14 8.88 27.62
C LEU A 17 37.32 9.29 29.10
N LEU A 18 37.03 8.38 30.03
CA LEU A 18 37.73 8.12 31.30
C LEU A 18 37.03 6.93 31.98
N LEU A 19 37.65 5.76 32.02
CA LEU A 19 38.62 5.14 32.90
C LEU A 19 38.01 4.69 34.26
N ALA A 20 37.91 3.40 34.41
CA ALA A 20 38.61 2.47 35.29
C ALA A 20 38.40 2.64 36.82
N GLY A 21 38.04 1.56 37.45
CA GLY A 21 38.13 1.35 38.89
C GLY A 21 38.14 -0.14 39.23
N CYS A 22 39.32 -0.70 39.39
CA CYS A 22 39.60 -2.02 40.00
C CYS A 22 39.42 -1.93 41.52
N GLY A 23 38.96 -2.98 42.13
CA GLY A 23 39.00 -3.17 43.57
C GLY A 23 38.96 -4.64 43.95
N THR A 24 40.11 -5.10 44.35
CA THR A 24 40.54 -6.43 44.76
C THR A 24 40.10 -6.80 46.17
N ALA A 25 40.11 -8.10 46.45
CA ALA A 25 40.75 -8.91 47.49
C ALA A 25 39.79 -9.64 48.46
N SER A 26 39.82 -10.91 48.38
CA SER A 26 40.46 -11.95 49.22
C SER A 26 39.87 -12.12 50.65
N GLY A 27 39.68 -13.39 50.99
CA GLY A 27 39.48 -13.88 52.33
C GLY A 27 39.11 -15.35 52.38
N GLN A 28 40.13 -16.18 52.40
CA GLN A 28 40.05 -17.60 52.80
C GLN A 28 39.79 -17.65 54.30
N ASP A 29 38.98 -18.62 54.72
CA ASP A 29 39.25 -19.37 55.94
C ASP A 29 38.45 -20.67 55.93
N THR A 30 39.22 -21.74 55.97
CA THR A 30 38.82 -23.09 56.38
C THR A 30 39.07 -23.24 57.88
N PRO A 31 38.26 -24.01 58.65
CA PRO A 31 38.81 -25.15 59.34
C PRO A 31 37.94 -26.43 59.41
N LEU A 32 38.66 -27.50 59.47
CA LEU A 32 38.31 -28.90 59.80
C LEU A 32 37.90 -29.12 61.27
N PRO A 33 37.67 -30.38 61.69
CA PRO A 33 36.66 -31.40 61.32
C PRO A 33 35.91 -31.99 62.52
N SER A 34 34.93 -32.90 62.21
CA SER A 34 34.49 -34.06 62.97
C SER A 34 33.71 -33.91 64.30
N PRO A 35 32.84 -34.82 64.70
CA PRO A 35 32.86 -36.27 64.49
C PRO A 35 31.51 -36.92 64.04
N SER A 36 31.67 -38.16 63.57
CA SER A 36 30.62 -39.14 63.25
C SER A 36 29.81 -39.53 64.49
N PRO A 37 28.53 -39.79 64.39
CA PRO A 37 27.86 -40.86 65.10
C PRO A 37 27.07 -41.82 64.18
N SER A 38 27.04 -42.99 64.65
CA SER A 38 26.42 -44.25 64.44
C SER A 38 25.00 -44.28 63.85
N PRO A 39 24.61 -45.41 63.20
CA PRO A 39 23.47 -45.49 62.30
C PRO A 39 22.12 -45.50 63.06
N ALA A 40 21.18 -44.71 62.58
CA ALA A 40 19.80 -44.77 62.98
C ALA A 40 18.93 -45.18 61.75
N ALA A 41 18.08 -46.14 62.04
CA ALA A 41 16.95 -46.67 61.33
C ALA A 41 16.54 -46.10 59.95
N GLU A 42 16.39 -46.96 58.95
CA GLU A 42 15.73 -46.68 57.70
C GLU A 42 14.32 -46.13 57.91
N PRO A 43 13.96 -44.98 57.31
CA PRO A 43 12.57 -44.61 57.18
C PRO A 43 11.97 -45.34 55.97
N SER A 44 10.86 -46.05 56.22
CA SER A 44 9.99 -46.63 55.21
C SER A 44 9.60 -45.56 54.17
N VAL A 45 9.91 -45.83 52.88
CA VAL A 45 9.51 -45.04 51.75
C VAL A 45 7.97 -45.00 51.64
N PRO A 46 7.34 -43.84 51.61
CA PRO A 46 5.91 -43.74 51.28
C PRO A 46 5.66 -44.26 49.85
N PRO A 47 4.49 -44.82 49.58
CA PRO A 47 4.16 -45.25 48.22
C PRO A 47 4.17 -44.05 47.26
N GLU A 48 4.81 -44.24 46.14
CA GLU A 48 4.86 -43.28 45.03
C GLU A 48 3.43 -42.89 44.59
N PRO A 49 3.10 -41.58 44.43
CA PRO A 49 1.76 -41.20 44.01
C PRO A 49 1.49 -41.73 42.60
N THR A 50 0.36 -42.40 42.46
CA THR A 50 -0.17 -42.82 41.16
C THR A 50 -0.26 -41.59 40.24
N PRO A 51 0.31 -41.59 39.02
CA PRO A 51 0.21 -40.46 38.12
C PRO A 51 -1.27 -40.17 37.82
N GLU A 52 -1.68 -38.94 38.07
CA GLU A 52 -2.97 -38.42 37.61
C GLU A 52 -3.07 -38.56 36.08
N PRO A 53 -4.23 -38.94 35.55
CA PRO A 53 -4.41 -39.04 34.10
C PRO A 53 -4.19 -37.64 33.51
N THR A 54 -3.21 -37.55 32.60
CA THR A 54 -2.98 -36.34 31.77
C THR A 54 -4.28 -36.01 31.04
N PRO A 55 -4.82 -34.80 31.17
CA PRO A 55 -6.03 -34.45 30.44
C PRO A 55 -5.80 -34.62 28.94
N SER A 56 -6.68 -35.35 28.29
CA SER A 56 -6.69 -35.49 26.83
C SER A 56 -6.82 -34.09 26.22
N PRO A 57 -6.01 -33.76 25.20
CA PRO A 57 -6.13 -32.46 24.57
C PRO A 57 -7.57 -32.26 24.07
N THR A 58 -8.19 -31.16 24.48
CA THR A 58 -9.47 -30.72 23.93
C THR A 58 -9.26 -30.54 22.43
N PRO A 59 -10.08 -31.16 21.55
CA PRO A 59 -9.95 -30.98 20.13
C PRO A 59 -10.05 -29.46 19.83
N GLU A 60 -9.08 -28.95 19.08
CA GLU A 60 -9.18 -27.58 18.54
C GLU A 60 -10.49 -27.44 17.75
N PRO A 61 -11.22 -26.34 17.94
CA PRO A 61 -12.44 -26.12 17.18
C PRO A 61 -12.11 -26.16 15.67
N THR A 62 -12.79 -27.03 14.94
CA THR A 62 -12.71 -27.06 13.47
C THR A 62 -13.11 -25.67 12.97
N PRO A 63 -12.28 -24.98 12.17
CA PRO A 63 -12.62 -23.66 11.66
C PRO A 63 -13.94 -23.74 10.87
N THR A 64 -14.87 -22.87 11.18
CA THR A 64 -16.12 -22.74 10.43
C THR A 64 -15.77 -22.34 9.00
N PRO A 65 -16.26 -23.04 7.96
CA PRO A 65 -16.02 -22.62 6.58
C PRO A 65 -16.52 -21.18 6.38
N LEU A 66 -15.68 -20.34 5.76
CA LEU A 66 -16.07 -19.01 5.39
C LEU A 66 -17.06 -19.05 4.22
N PRO A 67 -17.94 -18.06 4.11
CA PRO A 67 -18.93 -17.99 3.04
C PRO A 67 -18.33 -17.68 1.66
N TRP A 68 -17.01 -17.39 1.58
CA TRP A 68 -16.28 -17.01 0.36
C TRP A 68 -14.84 -17.56 0.36
N ASP A 69 -14.28 -17.69 -0.84
CA ASP A 69 -12.85 -17.92 -1.05
C ASP A 69 -12.07 -16.59 -0.89
N PRO A 70 -10.80 -16.62 -0.45
CA PRO A 70 -9.95 -15.43 -0.40
C PRO A 70 -9.82 -14.75 -1.77
N TYR A 71 -9.52 -13.43 -1.78
CA TYR A 71 -9.15 -12.74 -3.01
C TYR A 71 -7.82 -13.26 -3.54
N GLU A 72 -7.76 -13.44 -4.86
CA GLU A 72 -6.52 -13.70 -5.58
C GLU A 72 -5.93 -12.36 -6.01
N PHE A 73 -5.02 -11.82 -5.18
CA PHE A 73 -4.37 -10.55 -5.46
C PHE A 73 -3.52 -10.64 -6.75
N GLY A 74 -3.49 -9.55 -7.53
CA GLY A 74 -2.90 -9.56 -8.87
C GLY A 74 -3.87 -10.00 -9.97
N THR A 75 -5.02 -10.60 -9.62
CA THR A 75 -6.12 -10.86 -10.54
C THR A 75 -7.15 -9.72 -10.45
N PRO A 76 -7.60 -9.14 -11.58
CA PRO A 76 -8.63 -8.11 -11.55
C PRO A 76 -9.91 -8.59 -10.87
N LEU A 77 -10.49 -7.71 -10.06
CA LEU A 77 -11.78 -7.98 -9.42
C LEU A 77 -12.84 -8.15 -10.49
N GLU A 78 -13.60 -9.23 -10.40
CA GLU A 78 -14.74 -9.47 -11.28
C GLU A 78 -15.89 -8.50 -10.97
N GLU A 79 -16.79 -8.31 -11.94
CA GLU A 79 -17.98 -7.51 -11.78
C GLU A 79 -18.83 -8.03 -10.61
N THR A 80 -19.22 -7.12 -9.74
CA THR A 80 -20.10 -7.36 -8.59
C THR A 80 -21.48 -6.76 -8.80
N ALA A 81 -22.40 -7.02 -7.89
CA ALA A 81 -23.65 -6.26 -7.89
C ALA A 81 -23.35 -4.77 -7.77
N PRO A 82 -24.02 -3.91 -8.55
CA PRO A 82 -23.80 -2.48 -8.46
C PRO A 82 -24.14 -1.96 -7.05
N VAL A 83 -23.40 -0.93 -6.61
CA VAL A 83 -23.74 -0.22 -5.38
C VAL A 83 -25.15 0.38 -5.47
N GLU A 84 -25.84 0.49 -4.35
CA GLU A 84 -27.21 0.97 -4.31
C GLU A 84 -27.32 2.42 -4.82
N ASP A 85 -26.38 3.26 -4.39
CA ASP A 85 -26.22 4.63 -4.86
C ASP A 85 -24.79 5.14 -4.60
N ASP A 86 -24.48 6.38 -5.02
CA ASP A 86 -23.15 6.96 -4.91
C ASP A 86 -22.73 7.31 -3.49
N SER A 87 -23.63 7.26 -2.48
CA SER A 87 -23.24 7.45 -1.06
C SER A 87 -22.26 6.38 -0.57
N PHE A 88 -22.17 5.24 -1.26
CA PHE A 88 -21.09 4.26 -1.07
C PHE A 88 -19.69 4.89 -1.12
N PHE A 89 -19.50 5.93 -1.91
CA PHE A 89 -18.22 6.63 -2.05
C PHE A 89 -18.01 7.79 -1.07
N ASP A 90 -18.95 8.07 -0.14
CA ASP A 90 -18.80 9.16 0.84
C ASP A 90 -17.54 9.03 1.72
N THR A 91 -17.13 7.80 1.95
CA THR A 91 -15.92 7.45 2.71
C THR A 91 -14.77 7.00 1.80
N ALA A 92 -14.80 7.36 0.52
CA ALA A 92 -13.76 7.02 -0.45
C ALA A 92 -12.79 8.17 -0.69
N ALA A 93 -11.52 7.83 -0.99
CA ALA A 93 -10.52 8.74 -1.52
C ALA A 93 -10.07 8.29 -2.92
N PHE A 94 -9.95 9.24 -3.85
CA PHE A 94 -9.48 9.01 -5.21
C PHE A 94 -8.15 9.74 -5.42
N LEU A 95 -7.08 9.00 -5.68
CA LEU A 95 -5.72 9.49 -5.77
C LEU A 95 -5.21 9.35 -7.20
N GLY A 96 -4.63 10.42 -7.76
CA GLY A 96 -4.06 10.32 -9.09
C GLY A 96 -3.72 11.66 -9.75
N ASP A 97 -3.64 11.64 -11.06
CA ASP A 97 -3.19 12.74 -11.90
C ASP A 97 -4.37 13.48 -12.60
N SER A 98 -4.10 14.07 -13.77
CA SER A 98 -5.10 14.77 -14.59
C SER A 98 -6.28 13.88 -15.03
N ARG A 99 -6.13 12.56 -15.07
CA ARG A 99 -7.24 11.64 -15.35
C ARG A 99 -8.20 11.58 -14.15
N THR A 100 -7.66 11.56 -12.93
CA THR A 100 -8.47 11.62 -11.70
C THR A 100 -9.16 12.98 -11.54
N GLU A 101 -8.52 14.09 -11.99
CA GLU A 101 -9.21 15.38 -12.15
C GLU A 101 -10.45 15.24 -13.03
N GLY A 102 -10.29 14.59 -14.18
CA GLY A 102 -11.40 14.36 -15.10
C GLY A 102 -12.50 13.49 -14.51
N LEU A 103 -12.18 12.48 -13.72
CA LEU A 103 -13.15 11.67 -12.98
C LEU A 103 -13.98 12.57 -12.05
N GLN A 104 -13.34 13.42 -11.25
CA GLN A 104 -14.04 14.35 -10.37
C GLN A 104 -14.97 15.31 -11.13
N LEU A 105 -14.47 15.89 -12.22
CA LEU A 105 -15.16 16.99 -12.89
C LEU A 105 -16.27 16.52 -13.84
N PHE A 106 -16.11 15.37 -14.50
CA PHE A 106 -16.92 15.00 -15.67
C PHE A 106 -17.63 13.66 -15.55
N SER A 107 -17.31 12.81 -14.58
CA SER A 107 -17.95 11.48 -14.48
C SER A 107 -19.37 11.49 -13.94
N GLY A 108 -19.76 12.56 -13.28
CA GLY A 108 -21.02 12.63 -12.53
C GLY A 108 -20.92 12.11 -11.10
N LEU A 109 -19.84 11.44 -10.73
CA LEU A 109 -19.60 11.05 -9.34
C LEU A 109 -19.33 12.28 -8.48
N LYS A 110 -20.19 12.53 -7.48
CA LYS A 110 -20.15 13.72 -6.61
C LYS A 110 -19.72 13.40 -5.17
N HIS A 111 -19.46 12.16 -4.89
CA HIS A 111 -19.14 11.60 -3.59
C HIS A 111 -17.66 11.28 -3.51
N GLY A 112 -17.09 11.26 -2.29
CA GLY A 112 -15.69 11.01 -2.03
C GLY A 112 -14.80 12.24 -2.09
N ASP A 113 -13.58 12.08 -1.61
CA ASP A 113 -12.54 13.11 -1.63
C ASP A 113 -11.55 12.81 -2.77
N PHE A 114 -11.15 13.85 -3.50
CA PHE A 114 -10.27 13.70 -4.66
C PHE A 114 -8.93 14.39 -4.43
N PHE A 115 -7.86 13.63 -4.48
CA PHE A 115 -6.48 14.08 -4.32
C PHE A 115 -5.72 13.90 -5.65
N TRP A 116 -5.74 14.92 -6.48
CA TRP A 116 -5.08 14.91 -7.78
C TRP A 116 -4.28 16.20 -8.03
N ALA A 117 -3.24 16.06 -8.83
CA ALA A 117 -2.55 17.21 -9.40
C ALA A 117 -2.17 16.90 -10.85
N ARG A 118 -2.31 17.90 -11.74
CA ARG A 118 -1.93 17.74 -13.15
C ARG A 118 -0.45 17.44 -13.26
N GLY A 119 -0.09 16.38 -13.99
CA GLY A 119 1.29 15.94 -14.11
C GLY A 119 1.87 15.36 -12.82
N MET A 120 1.03 14.92 -11.88
CA MET A 120 1.48 14.16 -10.74
C MET A 120 2.01 12.80 -11.23
N SER A 121 3.20 12.48 -10.81
CA SER A 121 3.86 11.19 -11.01
C SER A 121 3.88 10.41 -9.69
N VAL A 122 4.10 9.11 -9.75
CA VAL A 122 4.29 8.32 -8.53
C VAL A 122 5.46 8.84 -7.70
N PHE A 123 6.54 9.31 -8.35
CA PHE A 123 7.70 9.92 -7.68
C PHE A 123 7.35 11.18 -6.88
N LYS A 124 6.42 11.99 -7.38
CA LYS A 124 5.88 13.14 -6.65
C LYS A 124 4.88 12.74 -5.58
N ALA A 125 4.15 11.65 -5.80
CA ALA A 125 3.14 11.19 -4.86
C ALA A 125 3.75 10.70 -3.54
N VAL A 126 4.96 10.12 -3.58
CA VAL A 126 5.71 9.68 -2.39
C VAL A 126 6.60 10.79 -1.78
N ASP A 127 6.77 11.92 -2.47
CA ASP A 127 7.62 13.03 -2.03
C ASP A 127 6.84 13.97 -1.09
N GLU A 128 7.20 13.99 0.17
CA GLU A 128 6.58 14.86 1.17
C GLU A 128 6.87 16.36 0.94
N GLU A 129 7.92 16.71 0.19
CA GLU A 129 8.23 18.09 -0.16
C GLU A 129 7.34 18.60 -1.32
N TYR A 130 6.78 17.67 -2.13
CA TYR A 130 5.80 18.02 -3.14
C TYR A 130 4.41 18.19 -2.51
N GLN A 131 3.99 19.44 -2.30
CA GLN A 131 2.78 19.82 -1.59
C GLN A 131 1.77 20.55 -2.48
N PRO A 132 1.09 19.85 -3.40
CA PRO A 132 0.14 20.47 -4.34
C PRO A 132 -1.25 20.73 -3.74
N PHE A 133 -1.55 20.17 -2.57
CA PHE A 133 -2.88 20.27 -1.94
C PHE A 133 -2.91 21.41 -0.96
N GLU A 134 -3.93 22.27 -1.07
CA GLU A 134 -4.17 23.37 -0.13
C GLU A 134 -5.48 23.10 0.62
N ILE A 135 -5.42 22.94 1.93
CA ILE A 135 -6.55 22.66 2.81
C ILE A 135 -6.47 23.64 3.98
N ASP A 136 -7.52 24.42 4.21
CA ASP A 136 -7.59 25.42 5.26
C ASP A 136 -6.44 26.47 5.23
N GLY A 137 -5.89 26.73 4.03
CA GLY A 137 -4.81 27.70 3.81
C GLY A 137 -3.40 27.14 4.07
N GLU A 138 -3.28 25.86 4.38
CA GLU A 138 -2.01 25.14 4.53
C GLU A 138 -1.78 24.17 3.38
N LYS A 139 -0.50 23.95 3.04
CA LYS A 139 -0.11 23.05 1.95
C LYS A 139 0.26 21.68 2.48
N TYR A 140 -0.12 20.65 1.72
CA TYR A 140 0.09 19.27 2.08
C TYR A 140 0.62 18.46 0.90
N SER A 141 1.48 17.49 1.22
CA SER A 141 1.78 16.36 0.33
C SER A 141 0.53 15.47 0.16
N LEU A 142 0.59 14.50 -0.74
CA LEU A 142 -0.51 13.55 -0.93
C LEU A 142 -0.85 12.83 0.38
N LEU A 143 0.16 12.29 1.06
CA LEU A 143 -0.04 11.56 2.32
C LEU A 143 -0.47 12.48 3.46
N GLY A 144 0.09 13.69 3.53
CA GLY A 144 -0.33 14.69 4.49
C GLY A 144 -1.80 15.07 4.34
N ALA A 145 -2.27 15.25 3.10
CA ALA A 145 -3.68 15.53 2.82
C ALA A 145 -4.58 14.33 3.13
N LEU A 146 -4.17 13.11 2.70
CA LEU A 146 -4.89 11.86 2.96
C LEU A 146 -5.03 11.56 4.45
N GLY A 147 -4.01 11.86 5.25
CA GLY A 147 -3.98 11.61 6.70
C GLY A 147 -4.91 12.50 7.53
N ARG A 148 -5.59 13.49 6.92
CA ARG A 148 -6.51 14.38 7.64
C ARG A 148 -7.88 13.76 7.94
N LYS A 149 -8.22 12.67 7.27
CA LYS A 149 -9.50 11.96 7.41
C LYS A 149 -9.25 10.45 7.30
N SER A 150 -10.10 9.64 7.89
CA SER A 150 -10.11 8.19 7.69
C SER A 150 -11.04 7.83 6.54
N TYR A 151 -10.61 6.87 5.71
CA TYR A 151 -11.36 6.38 4.56
C TYR A 151 -11.63 4.89 4.68
N GLU A 152 -12.74 4.43 4.12
CA GLU A 152 -13.07 3.00 4.02
C GLU A 152 -12.57 2.39 2.71
N SER A 153 -12.39 3.22 1.68
CA SER A 153 -11.84 2.79 0.39
C SER A 153 -10.94 3.86 -0.23
N ILE A 154 -9.87 3.41 -0.90
CA ILE A 154 -8.91 4.28 -1.55
C ILE A 154 -8.66 3.76 -2.97
N TYR A 155 -8.94 4.59 -3.97
CA TYR A 155 -8.79 4.28 -5.37
C TYR A 155 -7.58 5.01 -5.95
N ILE A 156 -6.60 4.27 -6.48
CA ILE A 156 -5.34 4.83 -6.98
C ILE A 156 -5.22 4.58 -8.48
N MET A 157 -5.07 5.65 -9.27
CA MET A 157 -4.69 5.58 -10.68
C MET A 157 -3.62 6.62 -10.98
N ILE A 158 -2.38 6.18 -11.18
CA ILE A 158 -1.20 7.01 -11.44
C ILE A 158 -0.23 6.23 -12.34
N GLY A 159 0.57 6.92 -13.18
CA GLY A 159 1.61 6.27 -13.96
C GLY A 159 1.73 6.75 -15.41
N VAL A 160 0.74 7.46 -15.95
CA VAL A 160 0.80 7.92 -17.35
C VAL A 160 1.88 8.96 -17.59
N ASN A 161 2.23 9.74 -16.57
CA ASN A 161 3.25 10.78 -16.64
C ASN A 161 4.68 10.22 -16.58
N GLU A 162 4.84 8.97 -16.17
CA GLU A 162 6.12 8.28 -15.99
C GLU A 162 6.47 7.31 -17.12
N LEU A 163 5.65 7.17 -18.14
CA LEU A 163 5.85 6.18 -19.22
C LEU A 163 7.22 6.29 -19.95
N GLY A 164 7.96 7.38 -19.73
CA GLY A 164 9.32 7.58 -20.23
C GLY A 164 10.43 7.10 -19.29
N PHE A 165 10.10 6.63 -18.11
CA PHE A 165 11.06 6.12 -17.12
C PHE A 165 11.21 4.60 -17.23
N PRO A 166 12.25 4.02 -16.60
CA PRO A 166 12.35 2.58 -16.42
C PRO A 166 11.14 2.05 -15.64
N PRO A 167 10.43 1.01 -16.13
CA PRO A 167 9.27 0.45 -15.42
C PRO A 167 9.60 -0.05 -14.01
N GLU A 168 10.82 -0.52 -13.78
CA GLU A 168 11.30 -0.97 -12.47
C GLU A 168 11.40 0.16 -11.43
N GLU A 169 11.74 1.38 -11.85
CA GLU A 169 11.75 2.55 -10.96
C GLU A 169 10.32 2.97 -10.60
N TYR A 170 9.41 2.92 -11.58
CA TYR A 170 7.99 3.15 -11.36
C TYR A 170 7.40 2.10 -10.41
N GLU A 171 7.68 0.81 -10.64
CA GLU A 171 7.20 -0.31 -9.82
C GLU A 171 7.64 -0.15 -8.36
N ALA A 172 8.91 0.16 -8.11
CA ALA A 172 9.43 0.37 -6.77
C ALA A 172 8.74 1.55 -6.06
N SER A 173 8.56 2.69 -6.75
CA SER A 173 7.90 3.85 -6.18
C SER A 173 6.40 3.67 -6.01
N LEU A 174 5.75 2.87 -6.88
CA LEU A 174 4.35 2.51 -6.72
C LEU A 174 4.14 1.59 -5.50
N ALA A 175 5.04 0.62 -5.31
CA ALA A 175 5.04 -0.24 -4.14
C ALA A 175 5.23 0.57 -2.85
N GLU A 176 6.13 1.54 -2.84
CA GLU A 176 6.34 2.48 -1.73
C GLU A 176 5.07 3.31 -1.46
N LEU A 177 4.42 3.85 -2.49
CA LEU A 177 3.16 4.60 -2.33
C LEU A 177 2.08 3.73 -1.68
N ILE A 178 1.93 2.49 -2.12
CA ILE A 178 0.95 1.56 -1.53
C ILE A 178 1.27 1.26 -0.06
N ASP A 179 2.55 1.04 0.29
CA ASP A 179 2.96 0.83 1.68
C ASP A 179 2.62 2.04 2.55
N GLN A 180 2.92 3.24 2.08
CA GLN A 180 2.63 4.49 2.80
C GLN A 180 1.13 4.73 2.96
N VAL A 181 0.33 4.49 1.91
CA VAL A 181 -1.13 4.63 1.94
C VAL A 181 -1.75 3.61 2.90
N THR A 182 -1.36 2.34 2.83
CA THR A 182 -1.88 1.29 3.70
C THR A 182 -1.49 1.49 5.17
N ALA A 183 -0.31 2.03 5.43
CA ALA A 183 0.13 2.39 6.78
C ALA A 183 -0.65 3.59 7.35
N ALA A 184 -0.96 4.58 6.51
CA ALA A 184 -1.72 5.76 6.91
C ALA A 184 -3.23 5.47 7.07
N GLN A 185 -3.77 4.47 6.38
CA GLN A 185 -5.21 4.16 6.28
C GLN A 185 -5.44 2.65 6.46
N VAL A 186 -5.10 2.16 7.66
CA VAL A 186 -5.07 0.73 8.00
C VAL A 186 -6.41 0.02 7.85
N ASP A 187 -7.48 0.77 7.93
CA ASP A 187 -8.84 0.27 7.82
C ASP A 187 -9.44 0.42 6.41
N ALA A 188 -8.70 0.92 5.45
CA ALA A 188 -9.20 1.12 4.10
C ALA A 188 -8.97 -0.11 3.21
N VAL A 189 -9.95 -0.41 2.35
CA VAL A 189 -9.74 -1.26 1.17
C VAL A 189 -9.00 -0.42 0.13
N VAL A 190 -7.81 -0.86 -0.27
CA VAL A 190 -7.02 -0.16 -1.28
C VAL A 190 -7.22 -0.82 -2.63
N TYR A 191 -7.60 0.00 -3.62
CA TYR A 191 -7.80 -0.39 -5.01
C TYR A 191 -6.72 0.24 -5.88
N LEU A 192 -5.95 -0.60 -6.56
CA LEU A 192 -5.00 -0.17 -7.57
C LEU A 192 -5.59 -0.44 -8.96
N GLN A 193 -5.54 0.55 -9.84
CA GLN A 193 -6.26 0.52 -11.10
C GLN A 193 -5.31 0.36 -12.28
N ILE A 194 -5.56 -0.63 -13.15
CA ILE A 194 -4.91 -0.76 -14.45
C ILE A 194 -5.26 0.47 -15.30
N MET A 195 -4.24 1.12 -15.83
CA MET A 195 -4.42 2.33 -16.63
C MET A 195 -5.13 2.01 -17.95
N PRO A 196 -6.17 2.78 -18.30
CA PRO A 196 -6.87 2.67 -19.57
C PRO A 196 -5.95 2.84 -20.79
N PRO A 197 -6.32 2.25 -21.93
CA PRO A 197 -5.50 2.28 -23.13
C PRO A 197 -5.29 3.70 -23.66
N LEU A 198 -4.28 3.87 -24.50
CA LEU A 198 -3.99 5.08 -25.26
C LEU A 198 -4.47 4.91 -26.70
N ASN A 199 -4.62 6.04 -27.42
CA ASN A 199 -4.72 6.05 -28.88
C ASN A 199 -3.41 6.57 -29.46
N ASP A 200 -2.54 5.68 -29.88
CA ASP A 200 -1.19 6.01 -30.34
C ASP A 200 -1.19 6.96 -31.55
N ALA A 201 -2.17 6.84 -32.43
CA ALA A 201 -2.27 7.72 -33.61
C ALA A 201 -2.62 9.15 -33.19
N MET A 202 -3.58 9.29 -32.27
CA MET A 202 -3.96 10.59 -31.73
C MET A 202 -2.87 11.20 -30.86
N CYS A 203 -2.16 10.41 -30.05
CA CYS A 203 -1.01 10.89 -29.25
C CYS A 203 0.03 11.54 -30.18
N ARG A 204 0.41 10.86 -31.27
CA ARG A 204 1.35 11.42 -32.25
C ARG A 204 0.80 12.65 -32.98
N GLN A 205 -0.47 12.65 -33.38
CA GLN A 205 -1.11 13.78 -34.05
C GLN A 205 -1.14 15.02 -33.15
N ASN A 206 -1.39 14.83 -31.85
CA ASN A 206 -1.43 15.90 -30.85
C ASN A 206 -0.05 16.23 -30.28
N LYS A 207 1.01 15.63 -30.80
CA LYS A 207 2.42 15.88 -30.42
C LYS A 207 2.68 15.64 -28.93
N LEU A 208 2.02 14.63 -28.36
CA LEU A 208 2.40 14.14 -27.04
C LEU A 208 3.82 13.58 -27.11
N PRO A 209 4.57 13.54 -26.00
CA PRO A 209 5.89 12.93 -25.96
C PRO A 209 5.88 11.49 -26.50
N ASP A 210 6.91 11.10 -27.24
CA ASP A 210 7.00 9.80 -27.92
C ASP A 210 6.91 8.60 -26.93
N TYR A 211 7.25 8.82 -25.67
CA TYR A 211 7.11 7.79 -24.63
C TYR A 211 5.66 7.54 -24.21
N ILE A 212 4.72 8.45 -24.52
CA ILE A 212 3.28 8.23 -24.32
C ILE A 212 2.77 7.35 -25.46
N ASN A 213 2.85 6.04 -25.27
CA ASN A 213 2.44 5.04 -26.25
C ASN A 213 1.99 3.73 -25.58
N SER A 214 1.23 2.92 -26.32
CA SER A 214 0.64 1.67 -25.82
C SER A 214 1.68 0.64 -25.38
N ALA A 215 2.86 0.60 -26.01
CA ALA A 215 3.90 -0.36 -25.67
C ALA A 215 4.49 -0.06 -24.27
N ASN A 216 4.76 1.21 -23.96
CA ASN A 216 5.20 1.60 -22.63
C ASN A 216 4.08 1.42 -21.62
N LEU A 217 2.85 1.82 -21.95
CA LEU A 217 1.68 1.64 -21.07
C LEU A 217 1.51 0.16 -20.65
N ALA A 218 1.66 -0.78 -21.59
CA ALA A 218 1.56 -2.20 -21.29
C ALA A 218 2.57 -2.65 -20.23
N ARG A 219 3.84 -2.22 -20.33
CA ARG A 219 4.88 -2.54 -19.34
C ARG A 219 4.60 -1.97 -17.97
N PHE A 220 4.01 -0.78 -17.91
CA PHE A 220 3.60 -0.15 -16.65
C PHE A 220 2.38 -0.84 -16.05
N ASN A 221 1.43 -1.26 -16.88
CA ASN A 221 0.28 -2.03 -16.41
C ASN A 221 0.69 -3.42 -15.87
N GLU A 222 1.70 -4.06 -16.48
CA GLU A 222 2.30 -5.27 -15.89
C GLU A 222 2.92 -5.02 -14.51
N ALA A 223 3.59 -3.87 -14.31
CA ALA A 223 4.11 -3.47 -13.01
C ALA A 223 2.97 -3.23 -11.99
N ILE A 224 1.87 -2.59 -12.41
CA ILE A 224 0.68 -2.41 -11.57
C ILE A 224 0.13 -3.75 -11.06
N VAL A 225 0.05 -4.75 -11.95
CA VAL A 225 -0.41 -6.11 -11.58
C VAL A 225 0.51 -6.74 -10.53
N ARG A 226 1.84 -6.68 -10.75
CA ARG A 226 2.81 -7.23 -9.78
C ARG A 226 2.74 -6.52 -8.43
N VAL A 227 2.63 -5.19 -8.41
CA VAL A 227 2.49 -4.43 -7.17
C VAL A 227 1.17 -4.76 -6.46
N ALA A 228 0.07 -4.93 -7.19
CA ALA A 228 -1.20 -5.32 -6.59
C ALA A 228 -1.12 -6.70 -5.92
N GLU A 229 -0.42 -7.66 -6.54
CA GLU A 229 -0.16 -8.98 -5.98
C GLU A 229 0.76 -8.89 -4.76
N GLU A 230 1.92 -8.23 -4.88
CA GLU A 230 2.91 -8.08 -3.82
C GLU A 230 2.34 -7.38 -2.58
N LYS A 231 1.63 -6.27 -2.77
CA LYS A 231 1.09 -5.46 -1.68
C LYS A 231 -0.28 -5.90 -1.20
N GLN A 232 -0.83 -6.95 -1.82
CA GLN A 232 -2.13 -7.52 -1.44
C GLN A 232 -3.24 -6.47 -1.43
N VAL A 233 -3.34 -5.72 -2.52
CA VAL A 233 -4.40 -4.74 -2.75
C VAL A 233 -5.30 -5.17 -3.90
N VAL A 234 -6.54 -4.69 -3.89
CA VAL A 234 -7.51 -5.05 -4.93
C VAL A 234 -7.09 -4.45 -6.27
N LEU A 235 -7.03 -5.27 -7.31
CA LEU A 235 -6.74 -4.83 -8.66
C LEU A 235 -8.06 -4.57 -9.42
N LEU A 236 -8.18 -3.40 -10.04
CA LEU A 236 -9.30 -3.04 -10.90
C LEU A 236 -8.82 -2.90 -12.36
N ASN A 237 -9.49 -3.55 -13.29
CA ASN A 237 -9.18 -3.44 -14.73
C ASN A 237 -10.04 -2.36 -15.41
N VAL A 238 -9.84 -1.10 -15.04
CA VAL A 238 -10.57 0.03 -15.65
C VAL A 238 -10.31 0.11 -17.16
N ALA A 239 -9.21 -0.49 -17.66
CA ALA A 239 -8.91 -0.52 -19.09
C ALA A 239 -10.01 -1.18 -19.93
N GLU A 240 -10.72 -2.18 -19.40
CA GLU A 240 -11.79 -2.87 -20.14
C GLU A 240 -13.02 -1.97 -20.43
N ALA A 241 -13.28 -0.95 -19.61
CA ALA A 241 -14.33 0.02 -19.86
C ALA A 241 -14.05 0.93 -21.08
N TYR A 242 -12.78 0.93 -21.55
CA TYR A 242 -12.30 1.87 -22.57
C TYR A 242 -11.67 1.23 -23.80
N ALA A 243 -11.26 -0.04 -23.72
CA ALA A 243 -10.58 -0.70 -24.84
C ALA A 243 -11.51 -0.91 -26.02
N GLY A 244 -11.08 -0.43 -27.20
CA GLY A 244 -11.70 -0.78 -28.47
C GLY A 244 -11.39 -2.21 -28.89
N ALA A 245 -11.95 -2.66 -30.01
CA ALA A 245 -11.71 -3.99 -30.53
C ALA A 245 -10.23 -4.25 -30.92
N ASP A 246 -9.47 -3.19 -31.15
CA ASP A 246 -8.03 -3.20 -31.43
C ASP A 246 -7.15 -3.04 -30.16
N GLY A 247 -7.78 -2.98 -28.99
CA GLY A 247 -7.12 -2.77 -27.71
C GLY A 247 -6.69 -1.32 -27.43
N GLN A 248 -6.96 -0.38 -28.37
CA GLN A 248 -6.66 1.04 -28.19
C GLN A 248 -7.87 1.81 -27.66
N LEU A 249 -7.61 3.01 -27.14
CA LEU A 249 -8.66 3.95 -26.80
C LEU A 249 -9.35 4.46 -28.08
N PRO A 250 -10.66 4.22 -28.26
CA PRO A 250 -11.40 4.74 -29.40
C PRO A 250 -11.28 6.26 -29.51
N ALA A 251 -11.13 6.78 -30.72
CA ALA A 251 -10.89 8.21 -30.96
C ALA A 251 -12.03 9.10 -30.43
N GLU A 252 -13.28 8.62 -30.49
CA GLU A 252 -14.46 9.32 -29.97
C GLU A 252 -14.50 9.39 -28.44
N LEU A 253 -13.72 8.56 -27.74
CA LEU A 253 -13.61 8.56 -26.29
C LEU A 253 -12.43 9.39 -25.77
N SER A 254 -11.66 10.04 -26.67
CA SER A 254 -10.46 10.76 -26.29
C SER A 254 -10.41 12.16 -26.90
N ASN A 255 -9.73 13.07 -26.21
CA ASN A 255 -9.45 14.41 -26.69
C ASN A 255 -8.10 14.52 -27.44
N ASP A 256 -7.10 13.74 -26.98
CA ASP A 256 -5.71 13.86 -27.48
C ASP A 256 -5.01 12.50 -27.63
N GLY A 257 -5.70 11.41 -27.33
CA GLY A 257 -5.17 10.05 -27.34
C GLY A 257 -4.74 9.53 -25.98
N CYS A 258 -4.69 10.40 -24.96
CA CYS A 258 -4.31 10.08 -23.59
C CYS A 258 -5.41 10.43 -22.58
N HIS A 259 -5.98 11.63 -22.69
CA HIS A 259 -7.08 12.06 -21.84
C HIS A 259 -8.41 11.72 -22.48
N PHE A 260 -9.38 11.36 -21.64
CA PHE A 260 -10.73 11.03 -22.13
C PHE A 260 -11.48 12.28 -22.60
N ALA A 261 -12.38 12.09 -23.54
CA ALA A 261 -13.42 13.07 -23.83
C ALA A 261 -14.30 13.27 -22.56
N TYR A 262 -14.77 14.47 -22.33
CA TYR A 262 -15.53 14.81 -21.10
C TYR A 262 -16.74 13.86 -20.91
N SER A 263 -17.42 13.50 -21.99
CA SER A 263 -18.57 12.56 -21.97
C SER A 263 -18.18 11.11 -21.68
N ALA A 264 -16.90 10.76 -21.76
CA ALA A 264 -16.44 9.39 -21.54
C ALA A 264 -16.09 9.06 -20.08
N TYR A 265 -15.90 10.08 -19.23
CA TYR A 265 -15.56 9.84 -17.83
C TYR A 265 -16.64 9.11 -17.03
N GLY A 266 -17.90 9.19 -17.44
CA GLY A 266 -18.99 8.44 -16.83
C GLY A 266 -18.77 6.93 -16.84
N ARG A 267 -18.10 6.39 -17.88
CA ARG A 267 -17.75 4.95 -17.97
C ARG A 267 -16.86 4.49 -16.82
N TRP A 268 -15.95 5.36 -16.35
CA TRP A 268 -15.11 5.04 -15.21
C TRP A 268 -15.92 4.96 -13.92
N ALA A 269 -16.77 5.95 -13.66
CA ALA A 269 -17.65 5.91 -12.50
C ALA A 269 -18.59 4.68 -12.53
N ASP A 270 -19.16 4.35 -13.71
CA ASP A 270 -20.01 3.16 -13.88
C ASP A 270 -19.23 1.87 -13.58
N TYR A 271 -17.98 1.79 -14.03
CA TYR A 271 -17.09 0.66 -13.71
C TYR A 271 -16.87 0.54 -12.20
N LEU A 272 -16.57 1.65 -11.52
CA LEU A 272 -16.36 1.63 -10.06
C LEU A 272 -17.59 1.20 -9.28
N ARG A 273 -18.80 1.54 -9.77
CA ARG A 273 -20.06 1.13 -9.13
C ARG A 273 -20.30 -0.37 -9.15
N THR A 274 -19.72 -1.08 -10.08
CA THR A 274 -19.90 -2.53 -10.28
C THR A 274 -18.66 -3.36 -9.93
N HIS A 275 -17.59 -2.73 -9.41
CA HIS A 275 -16.37 -3.44 -9.04
C HIS A 275 -15.94 -3.02 -7.62
N THR A 276 -16.73 -3.50 -6.65
CA THR A 276 -16.53 -3.20 -5.23
C THR A 276 -16.15 -4.45 -4.46
N ALA A 277 -15.06 -4.39 -3.71
CA ALA A 277 -14.62 -5.51 -2.90
C ALA A 277 -15.43 -5.61 -1.60
N ASP A 278 -15.73 -6.84 -1.19
CA ASP A 278 -16.20 -7.10 0.16
C ASP A 278 -15.08 -6.83 1.16
N ARG A 279 -15.34 -5.95 2.14
CA ARG A 279 -14.34 -5.47 3.10
C ARG A 279 -13.85 -6.60 4.02
N GLU A 280 -14.73 -7.45 4.52
CA GLU A 280 -14.36 -8.52 5.43
C GLU A 280 -13.52 -9.56 4.69
N ARG A 281 -13.91 -9.91 3.48
CA ARG A 281 -13.15 -10.79 2.60
C ARG A 281 -11.77 -10.21 2.27
N TYR A 282 -11.66 -8.90 2.00
CA TYR A 282 -10.38 -8.24 1.72
C TYR A 282 -9.39 -8.38 2.87
N PHE A 283 -9.79 -7.98 4.08
CA PHE A 283 -8.91 -8.05 5.25
C PHE A 283 -8.57 -9.49 5.63
N PHE A 284 -9.54 -10.39 5.50
CA PHE A 284 -9.28 -11.82 5.70
C PHE A 284 -8.24 -12.35 4.72
N SER A 285 -8.35 -12.02 3.43
CA SER A 285 -7.44 -12.48 2.39
C SER A 285 -6.00 -12.02 2.64
N ARG A 286 -5.82 -10.81 3.14
CA ARG A 286 -4.49 -10.27 3.51
C ARG A 286 -3.82 -11.01 4.67
N VAL A 287 -4.62 -11.52 5.61
CA VAL A 287 -4.08 -12.31 6.75
C VAL A 287 -3.70 -13.74 6.33
N GLN A 288 -4.40 -14.30 5.35
CA GLN A 288 -4.16 -15.67 4.87
C GLN A 288 -3.01 -15.78 3.86
N ALA A 289 -2.68 -14.68 3.19
CA ALA A 289 -1.58 -14.66 2.24
C ALA A 289 -0.26 -14.95 2.97
N PRO A 290 0.60 -15.86 2.46
CA PRO A 290 1.88 -16.15 3.08
C PRO A 290 2.71 -14.86 3.13
N ALA A 291 3.30 -14.57 4.30
CA ALA A 291 4.24 -13.47 4.43
C ALA A 291 5.34 -13.66 3.38
N GLN A 292 5.42 -12.74 2.42
CA GLN A 292 6.47 -12.76 1.42
C GLN A 292 7.81 -12.50 2.13
N SER A 293 8.69 -13.50 2.08
CA SER A 293 10.00 -13.53 2.75
C SER A 293 11.06 -12.79 1.93
#